data_127ebfca08b812cd59fac32528fffc25
#
_entry.id   127ebfca08b812cd59fac32528fffc25
#
_cell.length_a   1.000
_cell.length_b   1.000
_cell.length_c   1.000
_cell.angle_alpha   90.00
_cell.angle_beta   90.00
_cell.angle_gamma   90.00
#
_symmetry.space_group_name_H-M   'P 1'
#
loop_
_entity.id
_entity.type
_entity.pdbx_description
1 polymer ?
#
loop_
_entity_poly.entity_id
_entity_poly.type
_entity_poly.pdbx_seq_one_letter_code
_entity_poly.pdbx_strand_id
1 'polypeptide(L)'
;MNVHRPSAFSALRPALVLFLLLTLLTGFLYPLLVTALAQLLFPHQAGGSIVLRDGRAVGSRLIGQNFSDPRYFWSRPSATTPQPYNGTASTGSNLGPLNPQLTAAVRTRIAALRAADPTNSAPVPIDLVTASGSGLDPEISLAAANYQAARVARARGLAPERVQALIAQHTEGRLLGVIGEPRVNVLELNLALDALK
;
A
#
# COMPACT_ATOMS: atom_id res chain seq x y z
N MET A 1 -35.56 49.03 26.60
CA MET A 1 -34.44 48.06 26.71
C MET A 1 -33.42 48.42 25.64
N ASN A 2 -32.33 49.13 26.01
CA ASN A 2 -31.25 49.44 25.06
C ASN A 2 -30.38 48.17 24.89
N VAL A 3 -30.56 47.49 23.75
CA VAL A 3 -29.67 46.41 23.37
C VAL A 3 -28.34 47.02 22.89
N HIS A 4 -27.35 47.07 23.75
CA HIS A 4 -25.98 47.43 23.36
C HIS A 4 -25.51 46.42 22.28
N ARG A 5 -25.47 46.86 21.03
CA ARG A 5 -24.79 46.12 19.96
C ARG A 5 -23.27 46.25 20.21
N PRO A 6 -22.56 45.18 20.49
CA PRO A 6 -21.14 45.26 20.65
C PRO A 6 -20.49 45.76 19.35
N SER A 7 -19.56 46.68 19.44
CA SER A 7 -18.83 47.16 18.25
C SER A 7 -18.01 46.01 17.66
N ALA A 8 -17.81 45.96 16.34
CA ALA A 8 -17.00 44.94 15.68
C ALA A 8 -15.58 44.84 16.32
N PHE A 9 -15.04 45.95 16.79
CA PHE A 9 -13.74 46.01 17.49
C PHE A 9 -13.73 45.33 18.88
N SER A 10 -14.87 45.30 19.58
CA SER A 10 -14.94 44.66 20.88
C SER A 10 -14.89 43.14 20.78
N ALA A 11 -15.28 42.54 19.64
CA ALA A 11 -15.20 41.12 19.34
C ALA A 11 -13.81 40.68 18.83
N LEU A 12 -13.00 41.62 18.31
CA LEU A 12 -11.70 41.28 17.68
C LEU A 12 -10.71 40.68 18.67
N ARG A 13 -10.61 41.25 19.88
CA ARG A 13 -9.69 40.73 20.92
C ARG A 13 -10.01 39.30 21.35
N PRO A 14 -11.24 38.92 21.74
CA PRO A 14 -11.55 37.55 22.08
C PRO A 14 -11.42 36.61 20.87
N ALA A 15 -11.73 37.04 19.66
CA ALA A 15 -11.53 36.25 18.44
C ALA A 15 -10.03 35.92 18.19
N LEU A 16 -9.16 36.92 18.31
CA LEU A 16 -7.71 36.73 18.16
C LEU A 16 -7.14 35.84 19.26
N VAL A 17 -7.55 36.05 20.52
CA VAL A 17 -7.11 35.21 21.64
C VAL A 17 -7.55 33.76 21.43
N LEU A 18 -8.82 33.53 21.07
CA LEU A 18 -9.32 32.18 20.81
C LEU A 18 -8.62 31.54 19.62
N PHE A 19 -8.41 32.28 18.52
CA PHE A 19 -7.70 31.82 17.34
C PHE A 19 -6.26 31.38 17.70
N LEU A 20 -5.53 32.22 18.43
CA LEU A 20 -4.15 31.92 18.86
C LEU A 20 -4.10 30.71 19.80
N LEU A 21 -5.01 30.64 20.78
CA LEU A 21 -5.08 29.49 21.69
C LEU A 21 -5.39 28.18 20.96
N LEU A 22 -6.38 28.21 20.05
CA LEU A 22 -6.71 27.02 19.27
C LEU A 22 -5.55 26.65 18.31
N THR A 23 -4.92 27.63 17.68
CA THR A 23 -3.74 27.37 16.83
C THR A 23 -2.59 26.75 17.63
N LEU A 24 -2.32 27.27 18.83
CA LEU A 24 -1.29 26.70 19.69
C LEU A 24 -1.67 25.26 20.12
N LEU A 25 -2.91 25.05 20.52
CA LEU A 25 -3.40 23.74 20.97
C LEU A 25 -3.38 22.72 19.83
N THR A 26 -3.99 23.05 18.69
CA THR A 26 -4.17 22.09 17.58
C THR A 26 -3.00 22.02 16.62
N GLY A 27 -2.25 23.11 16.47
CA GLY A 27 -1.10 23.19 15.55
C GLY A 27 0.25 22.80 16.18
N PHE A 28 0.37 22.89 17.51
CA PHE A 28 1.64 22.58 18.19
C PHE A 28 1.47 21.52 19.28
N LEU A 29 0.68 21.80 20.31
CA LEU A 29 0.62 20.97 21.50
C LEU A 29 0.12 19.54 21.18
N TYR A 30 -1.01 19.46 20.48
CA TYR A 30 -1.61 18.18 20.10
C TYR A 30 -0.71 17.36 19.15
N PRO A 31 -0.20 17.90 18.02
CA PRO A 31 0.70 17.15 17.15
C PRO A 31 1.99 16.68 17.83
N LEU A 32 2.60 17.51 18.66
CA LEU A 32 3.81 17.13 19.40
C LEU A 32 3.54 16.02 20.40
N LEU A 33 2.43 16.12 21.16
CA LEU A 33 2.03 15.08 22.10
C LEU A 33 1.78 13.76 21.39
N VAL A 34 0.98 13.77 20.30
CA VAL A 34 0.68 12.55 19.53
C VAL A 34 1.94 11.95 18.93
N THR A 35 2.83 12.78 18.38
CA THR A 35 4.10 12.31 17.81
C THR A 35 4.98 11.66 18.89
N ALA A 36 5.12 12.30 20.05
CA ALA A 36 5.90 11.75 21.15
C ALA A 36 5.33 10.41 21.66
N LEU A 37 4.02 10.33 21.84
CA LEU A 37 3.35 9.08 22.24
C LEU A 37 3.47 8.00 21.17
N ALA A 38 3.32 8.34 19.89
CA ALA A 38 3.49 7.40 18.79
C ALA A 38 4.90 6.85 18.72
N GLN A 39 5.91 7.69 18.85
CA GLN A 39 7.32 7.27 18.86
C GLN A 39 7.68 6.41 20.08
N LEU A 40 7.06 6.69 21.24
CA LEU A 40 7.29 5.93 22.46
C LEU A 40 6.61 4.56 22.43
N LEU A 41 5.36 4.50 21.99
CA LEU A 41 4.53 3.28 22.04
C LEU A 41 4.66 2.41 20.79
N PHE A 42 4.89 3.03 19.62
CA PHE A 42 4.90 2.40 18.31
C PHE A 42 6.07 2.89 17.41
N PRO A 43 7.33 2.78 17.87
CA PRO A 43 8.48 3.39 17.18
C PRO A 43 8.65 2.92 15.74
N HIS A 44 8.42 1.62 15.47
CA HIS A 44 8.51 1.05 14.12
C HIS A 44 7.47 1.66 13.16
N GLN A 45 6.20 1.72 13.60
CA GLN A 45 5.10 2.27 12.80
C GLN A 45 5.25 3.79 12.63
N ALA A 46 5.61 4.51 13.70
CA ALA A 46 5.87 5.94 13.66
C ALA A 46 7.07 6.30 12.77
N GLY A 47 8.04 5.38 12.63
CA GLY A 47 9.16 5.47 11.70
C GLY A 47 8.85 5.06 10.26
N GLY A 48 7.58 4.80 9.91
CA GLY A 48 7.16 4.46 8.55
C GLY A 48 7.28 2.98 8.17
N SER A 49 7.40 2.09 9.15
CA SER A 49 7.48 0.62 8.97
C SER A 49 8.54 0.21 7.94
N ILE A 50 9.72 0.83 8.04
CA ILE A 50 10.84 0.57 7.13
C ILE A 50 11.37 -0.84 7.33
N VAL A 51 11.53 -1.56 6.23
CA VAL A 51 12.12 -2.90 6.18
C VAL A 51 13.61 -2.75 5.89
N LEU A 52 14.43 -3.34 6.76
CA LEU A 52 15.88 -3.32 6.63
C LEU A 52 16.38 -4.71 6.22
N ARG A 53 17.36 -4.76 5.28
CA ARG A 53 18.11 -5.95 4.92
C ARG A 53 19.60 -5.61 4.95
N ASP A 54 20.38 -6.34 5.73
CA ASP A 54 21.81 -6.09 5.91
C ASP A 54 22.12 -4.61 6.31
N GLY A 55 21.27 -4.04 7.18
CA GLY A 55 21.39 -2.66 7.65
C GLY A 55 20.98 -1.57 6.64
N ARG A 56 20.49 -1.96 5.45
CA ARG A 56 20.03 -1.03 4.40
C ARG A 56 18.52 -1.05 4.28
N ALA A 57 17.90 0.11 4.14
CA ALA A 57 16.47 0.23 3.88
C ALA A 57 16.17 -0.31 2.47
N VAL A 58 15.30 -1.33 2.39
CA VAL A 58 14.87 -1.96 1.12
C VAL A 58 13.45 -1.57 0.74
N GLY A 59 12.70 -0.96 1.64
CA GLY A 59 11.34 -0.49 1.39
C GLY A 59 10.59 -0.23 2.67
N SER A 60 9.30 0.04 2.56
CA SER A 60 8.35 0.10 3.67
C SER A 60 7.34 -1.03 3.54
N ARG A 61 6.95 -1.64 4.66
CA ARG A 61 5.84 -2.61 4.68
C ARG A 61 4.52 -2.03 4.18
N LEU A 62 4.35 -0.70 4.30
CA LEU A 62 3.11 0.01 3.99
C LEU A 62 3.02 0.49 2.54
N ILE A 63 4.11 0.44 1.77
CA ILE A 63 4.17 0.95 0.41
C ILE A 63 4.67 -0.15 -0.52
N GLY A 64 3.88 -0.45 -1.55
CA GLY A 64 4.24 -1.42 -2.58
C GLY A 64 5.45 -0.99 -3.41
N GLN A 65 5.98 -1.94 -4.14
CA GLN A 65 7.11 -1.74 -5.05
C GLN A 65 6.82 -2.38 -6.41
N ASN A 66 7.44 -1.86 -7.46
CA ASN A 66 7.29 -2.39 -8.80
C ASN A 66 8.28 -3.53 -9.02
N PHE A 67 7.80 -4.76 -9.00
CA PHE A 67 8.55 -5.96 -9.36
C PHE A 67 8.17 -6.38 -10.78
N SER A 68 9.16 -6.57 -11.66
CA SER A 68 8.99 -7.01 -13.05
C SER A 68 9.81 -8.25 -13.43
N ASP A 69 10.77 -8.66 -12.59
CA ASP A 69 11.57 -9.87 -12.82
C ASP A 69 10.69 -11.12 -12.59
N PRO A 70 10.68 -12.10 -13.49
CA PRO A 70 9.90 -13.33 -13.36
C PRO A 70 10.19 -14.15 -12.09
N ARG A 71 11.34 -13.97 -11.46
CA ARG A 71 11.74 -14.65 -10.22
C ARG A 71 11.03 -14.13 -8.97
N TYR A 72 10.28 -13.00 -9.09
CA TYR A 72 9.57 -12.37 -7.98
C TYR A 72 8.05 -12.39 -8.18
N PHE A 73 7.32 -12.30 -7.09
CA PHE A 73 5.91 -11.97 -7.14
C PHE A 73 5.74 -10.51 -7.57
N TRP A 74 4.88 -10.30 -8.53
CA TRP A 74 4.54 -8.96 -9.01
C TRP A 74 3.41 -8.38 -8.17
N SER A 75 3.53 -7.10 -7.91
CA SER A 75 2.56 -6.33 -7.15
C SER A 75 1.36 -5.92 -8.02
N ARG A 76 0.35 -5.32 -7.39
CA ARG A 76 -0.75 -4.66 -8.09
C ARG A 76 -0.22 -3.52 -8.97
N PRO A 77 -0.91 -3.17 -10.05
CA PRO A 77 -0.57 -1.96 -10.80
C PRO A 77 -0.74 -0.69 -9.96
N SER A 78 0.22 0.23 -10.06
CA SER A 78 0.15 1.56 -9.47
C SER A 78 -0.26 2.59 -10.51
N ALA A 79 -1.12 3.55 -10.14
CA ALA A 79 -1.53 4.68 -10.97
C ALA A 79 -0.82 5.99 -10.60
N THR A 80 0.09 5.97 -9.64
CA THR A 80 0.85 7.17 -9.24
C THR A 80 1.80 7.64 -10.33
N THR A 81 2.07 8.94 -10.35
CA THR A 81 3.00 9.58 -11.29
C THR A 81 4.01 10.45 -10.53
N PRO A 82 5.21 10.72 -11.08
CA PRO A 82 5.77 10.25 -12.35
C PRO A 82 6.24 8.78 -12.34
N GLN A 83 6.42 8.16 -11.17
CA GLN A 83 6.78 6.74 -11.02
C GLN A 83 5.70 5.96 -10.27
N PRO A 84 5.61 4.63 -10.47
CA PRO A 84 4.77 3.76 -9.66
C PRO A 84 5.14 3.83 -8.17
N TYR A 85 4.15 3.70 -7.30
CA TYR A 85 4.31 3.70 -5.83
C TYR A 85 4.96 4.97 -5.27
N ASN A 86 4.66 6.12 -5.89
CA ASN A 86 5.13 7.42 -5.40
C ASN A 86 4.37 7.83 -4.13
N GLY A 87 4.99 7.68 -2.96
CA GLY A 87 4.40 8.01 -1.67
C GLY A 87 4.04 9.50 -1.50
N THR A 88 4.61 10.39 -2.32
CA THR A 88 4.29 11.83 -2.29
C THR A 88 3.11 12.21 -3.17
N ALA A 89 2.59 11.27 -3.99
CA ALA A 89 1.51 11.53 -4.96
C ALA A 89 0.52 10.36 -5.01
N SER A 90 0.01 9.94 -3.84
CA SER A 90 -0.99 8.87 -3.73
C SER A 90 -2.23 9.19 -4.56
N THR A 91 -2.58 8.32 -5.49
CA THR A 91 -3.75 8.44 -6.36
C THR A 91 -4.14 7.10 -6.97
N GLY A 92 -5.43 6.92 -7.24
CA GLY A 92 -5.95 5.84 -8.08
C GLY A 92 -6.03 6.26 -9.55
N SER A 93 -6.36 5.30 -10.43
CA SER A 93 -6.55 5.57 -11.86
C SER A 93 -7.79 6.43 -12.15
N ASN A 94 -8.78 6.40 -11.26
CA ASN A 94 -10.09 7.06 -11.40
C ASN A 94 -10.83 6.76 -12.71
N LEU A 95 -10.48 5.63 -13.37
CA LEU A 95 -11.11 5.20 -14.62
C LEU A 95 -12.41 4.45 -14.33
N GLY A 96 -13.51 4.92 -14.88
CA GLY A 96 -14.80 4.25 -14.79
C GLY A 96 -14.84 2.95 -15.63
N PRO A 97 -15.81 2.05 -15.36
CA PRO A 97 -15.89 0.74 -15.99
C PRO A 97 -16.09 0.79 -17.51
N LEU A 98 -16.67 1.86 -18.04
CA LEU A 98 -16.88 2.07 -19.49
C LEU A 98 -15.74 2.83 -20.16
N ASN A 99 -14.70 3.24 -19.42
CA ASN A 99 -13.59 3.98 -20.00
C ASN A 99 -12.69 3.05 -20.83
N PRO A 100 -12.48 3.33 -22.14
CA PRO A 100 -11.67 2.48 -23.01
C PRO A 100 -10.21 2.37 -22.56
N GLN A 101 -9.68 3.37 -21.86
CA GLN A 101 -8.32 3.34 -21.29
C GLN A 101 -8.19 2.25 -20.22
N LEU A 102 -9.23 2.01 -19.41
CA LEU A 102 -9.23 0.93 -18.42
C LEU A 102 -9.12 -0.43 -19.12
N THR A 103 -9.95 -0.66 -20.14
CA THR A 103 -9.92 -1.92 -20.92
C THR A 103 -8.58 -2.13 -21.61
N ALA A 104 -8.00 -1.09 -22.20
CA ALA A 104 -6.67 -1.15 -22.83
C ALA A 104 -5.58 -1.48 -21.80
N ALA A 105 -5.56 -0.81 -20.65
CA ALA A 105 -4.61 -1.07 -19.58
C ALA A 105 -4.72 -2.51 -19.04
N VAL A 106 -5.93 -3.01 -18.82
CA VAL A 106 -6.17 -4.39 -18.37
C VAL A 106 -5.66 -5.39 -19.41
N ARG A 107 -5.95 -5.20 -20.69
CA ARG A 107 -5.46 -6.08 -21.78
C ARG A 107 -3.94 -6.13 -21.83
N THR A 108 -3.26 -4.99 -21.72
CA THR A 108 -1.79 -4.90 -21.71
C THR A 108 -1.21 -5.68 -20.52
N ARG A 109 -1.80 -5.55 -19.33
CA ARG A 109 -1.34 -6.26 -18.13
C ARG A 109 -1.57 -7.77 -18.21
N ILE A 110 -2.72 -8.20 -18.74
CA ILE A 110 -3.00 -9.62 -19.02
C ILE A 110 -1.96 -10.18 -20.00
N ALA A 111 -1.67 -9.45 -21.08
CA ALA A 111 -0.67 -9.88 -22.05
C ALA A 111 0.71 -10.03 -21.43
N ALA A 112 1.14 -9.09 -20.57
CA ALA A 112 2.41 -9.16 -19.85
C ALA A 112 2.49 -10.36 -18.89
N LEU A 113 1.42 -10.64 -18.12
CA LEU A 113 1.35 -11.80 -17.22
C LEU A 113 1.41 -13.12 -17.98
N ARG A 114 0.69 -13.23 -19.11
CA ARG A 114 0.73 -14.42 -19.97
C ARG A 114 2.05 -14.60 -20.68
N ALA A 115 2.73 -13.52 -21.09
CA ALA A 115 4.06 -13.57 -21.67
C ALA A 115 5.11 -14.07 -20.66
N ALA A 116 4.97 -13.68 -19.38
CA ALA A 116 5.85 -14.14 -18.30
C ALA A 116 5.59 -15.59 -17.88
N ASP A 117 4.38 -16.11 -18.11
CA ASP A 117 3.98 -17.50 -17.83
C ASP A 117 3.05 -18.05 -18.92
N PRO A 118 3.58 -18.42 -20.11
CA PRO A 118 2.76 -18.88 -21.25
C PRO A 118 1.99 -20.19 -20.98
N THR A 119 2.44 -20.97 -20.01
CA THR A 119 1.80 -22.25 -19.65
C THR A 119 0.62 -22.10 -18.70
N ASN A 120 0.43 -20.92 -18.13
CA ASN A 120 -0.64 -20.65 -17.18
C ASN A 120 -1.94 -20.24 -17.91
N SER A 121 -2.90 -21.14 -17.97
CA SER A 121 -4.21 -20.90 -18.57
C SER A 121 -5.28 -20.43 -17.57
N ALA A 122 -4.94 -20.31 -16.29
CA ALA A 122 -5.88 -19.90 -15.25
C ALA A 122 -6.41 -18.46 -15.48
N PRO A 123 -7.62 -18.13 -14.99
CA PRO A 123 -8.13 -16.77 -15.00
C PRO A 123 -7.17 -15.83 -14.24
N VAL A 124 -6.88 -14.68 -14.84
CA VAL A 124 -6.00 -13.67 -14.21
C VAL A 124 -6.77 -12.98 -13.08
N PRO A 125 -6.25 -12.99 -11.84
CA PRO A 125 -6.85 -12.27 -10.72
C PRO A 125 -6.94 -10.77 -10.99
N ILE A 126 -8.05 -10.16 -10.55
CA ILE A 126 -8.38 -8.77 -10.88
C ILE A 126 -7.38 -7.76 -10.33
N ASP A 127 -6.82 -8.03 -9.17
CA ASP A 127 -5.85 -7.17 -8.49
C ASP A 127 -4.47 -7.16 -9.19
N LEU A 128 -4.16 -8.13 -10.03
CA LEU A 128 -2.97 -8.09 -10.89
C LEU A 128 -3.14 -7.20 -12.14
N VAL A 129 -4.37 -6.78 -12.44
CA VAL A 129 -4.66 -6.02 -13.67
C VAL A 129 -5.35 -4.68 -13.40
N THR A 130 -5.78 -4.42 -12.17
CA THR A 130 -6.41 -3.15 -11.76
C THR A 130 -5.55 -2.43 -10.72
N ALA A 131 -5.41 -1.11 -10.88
CA ALA A 131 -4.70 -0.27 -9.90
C ALA A 131 -5.47 -0.21 -8.58
N SER A 132 -4.74 -0.08 -7.47
CA SER A 132 -5.35 0.21 -6.18
C SER A 132 -5.86 1.65 -6.12
N GLY A 133 -6.77 1.94 -5.15
CA GLY A 133 -7.29 3.29 -4.95
C GLY A 133 -6.22 4.30 -4.49
N SER A 134 -5.19 3.84 -3.78
CA SER A 134 -4.06 4.67 -3.35
C SER A 134 -2.90 4.70 -4.34
N GLY A 135 -2.77 3.71 -5.21
CA GLY A 135 -1.58 3.49 -6.03
C GLY A 135 -0.34 3.07 -5.22
N LEU A 136 -0.49 2.83 -3.91
CA LEU A 136 0.61 2.50 -2.98
C LEU A 136 0.45 1.13 -2.31
N ASP A 137 -0.61 0.38 -2.62
CA ASP A 137 -0.99 -0.87 -1.97
C ASP A 137 0.16 -1.91 -2.04
N PRO A 138 0.73 -2.33 -0.91
CA PRO A 138 1.82 -3.30 -0.87
C PRO A 138 1.36 -4.75 -1.00
N GLU A 139 0.04 -4.99 -1.01
CA GLU A 139 -0.53 -6.31 -0.85
C GLU A 139 -1.19 -6.80 -2.14
N ILE A 140 -1.22 -8.13 -2.29
CA ILE A 140 -1.99 -8.84 -3.32
C ILE A 140 -2.91 -9.87 -2.65
N SER A 141 -3.97 -10.26 -3.35
CA SER A 141 -4.85 -11.33 -2.90
C SER A 141 -4.13 -12.68 -2.88
N LEU A 142 -4.62 -13.61 -2.06
CA LEU A 142 -4.14 -14.99 -2.07
C LEU A 142 -4.30 -15.64 -3.46
N ALA A 143 -5.36 -15.29 -4.19
CA ALA A 143 -5.56 -15.73 -5.57
C ALA A 143 -4.44 -15.23 -6.50
N ALA A 144 -4.03 -13.97 -6.35
CA ALA A 144 -2.95 -13.37 -7.13
C ALA A 144 -1.58 -13.97 -6.78
N ALA A 145 -1.33 -14.28 -5.52
CA ALA A 145 -0.11 -14.98 -5.10
C ALA A 145 -0.07 -16.40 -5.70
N ASN A 146 -1.14 -17.16 -5.56
CA ASN A 146 -1.24 -18.52 -6.11
C ASN A 146 -1.13 -18.56 -7.65
N TYR A 147 -1.73 -17.58 -8.34
CA TYR A 147 -1.61 -17.45 -9.80
C TYR A 147 -0.15 -17.35 -10.26
N GLN A 148 0.69 -16.70 -9.50
CA GLN A 148 2.11 -16.45 -9.81
C GLN A 148 3.06 -17.55 -9.32
N ALA A 149 2.62 -18.41 -8.40
CA ALA A 149 3.47 -19.37 -7.69
C ALA A 149 4.24 -20.30 -8.61
N ALA A 150 3.59 -20.86 -9.62
CA ALA A 150 4.23 -21.80 -10.58
C ALA A 150 5.33 -21.11 -11.40
N ARG A 151 5.11 -19.88 -11.84
CA ARG A 151 6.11 -19.08 -12.55
C ARG A 151 7.33 -18.82 -11.68
N VAL A 152 7.11 -18.38 -10.44
CA VAL A 152 8.18 -18.08 -9.48
C VAL A 152 8.97 -19.32 -9.13
N ALA A 153 8.30 -20.47 -8.88
CA ALA A 153 8.94 -21.74 -8.59
C ALA A 153 9.87 -22.16 -9.74
N ARG A 154 9.39 -22.14 -10.99
CA ARG A 154 10.19 -22.47 -12.16
C ARG A 154 11.38 -21.53 -12.34
N ALA A 155 11.14 -20.21 -12.25
CA ALA A 155 12.18 -19.20 -12.46
C ALA A 155 13.30 -19.25 -11.42
N ARG A 156 13.02 -19.80 -10.22
CA ARG A 156 13.99 -19.97 -9.13
C ARG A 156 14.54 -21.41 -8.99
N GLY A 157 14.02 -22.35 -9.76
CA GLY A 157 14.37 -23.76 -9.60
C GLY A 157 13.93 -24.35 -8.26
N LEU A 158 12.86 -23.83 -7.66
CA LEU A 158 12.31 -24.30 -6.40
C LEU A 158 11.18 -25.30 -6.62
N ALA A 159 11.02 -26.23 -5.67
CA ALA A 159 9.84 -27.09 -5.63
C ALA A 159 8.58 -26.24 -5.42
N PRO A 160 7.50 -26.48 -6.19
CA PRO A 160 6.24 -25.71 -6.07
C PRO A 160 5.69 -25.68 -4.65
N GLU A 161 5.83 -26.77 -3.91
CA GLU A 161 5.36 -26.93 -2.54
C GLU A 161 6.07 -25.95 -1.57
N ARG A 162 7.35 -25.67 -1.81
CA ARG A 162 8.11 -24.70 -1.01
C ARG A 162 7.59 -23.28 -1.23
N VAL A 163 7.26 -22.93 -2.47
CA VAL A 163 6.68 -21.62 -2.79
C VAL A 163 5.27 -21.49 -2.22
N GLN A 164 4.46 -22.56 -2.29
CA GLN A 164 3.13 -22.57 -1.67
C GLN A 164 3.19 -22.47 -0.14
N ALA A 165 4.11 -23.15 0.50
CA ALA A 165 4.31 -23.04 1.94
C ALA A 165 4.71 -21.63 2.34
N LEU A 166 5.55 -20.95 1.54
CA LEU A 166 5.96 -19.58 1.78
C LEU A 166 4.78 -18.60 1.65
N ILE A 167 3.95 -18.74 0.62
CA ILE A 167 2.71 -17.97 0.47
C ILE A 167 1.83 -18.15 1.71
N ALA A 168 1.61 -19.39 2.14
CA ALA A 168 0.77 -19.68 3.31
C ALA A 168 1.31 -19.03 4.60
N GLN A 169 2.64 -19.06 4.80
CA GLN A 169 3.28 -18.41 5.96
C GLN A 169 3.17 -16.89 5.96
N HIS A 170 3.16 -16.27 4.76
CA HIS A 170 3.04 -14.81 4.59
C HIS A 170 1.61 -14.35 4.30
N THR A 171 0.62 -15.23 4.42
CA THR A 171 -0.79 -14.88 4.25
C THR A 171 -1.33 -14.32 5.56
N GLU A 172 -1.72 -13.05 5.54
CA GLU A 172 -2.50 -12.44 6.62
C GLU A 172 -3.99 -12.74 6.41
N GLY A 173 -4.62 -13.32 7.43
CA GLY A 173 -6.04 -13.61 7.43
C GLY A 173 -6.92 -12.37 7.67
N ARG A 174 -8.23 -12.60 7.77
CA ARG A 174 -9.19 -11.55 8.15
C ARG A 174 -8.97 -11.12 9.59
N LEU A 175 -9.06 -9.83 9.85
CA LEU A 175 -9.03 -9.31 11.22
C LEU A 175 -10.26 -9.83 11.99
N LEU A 176 -10.02 -10.42 13.17
CA LEU A 176 -11.02 -11.11 13.99
C LEU A 176 -11.79 -12.21 13.23
N GLY A 177 -11.26 -12.72 12.12
CA GLY A 177 -11.89 -13.74 11.29
C GLY A 177 -13.02 -13.24 10.36
N VAL A 178 -13.42 -11.96 10.46
CA VAL A 178 -14.60 -11.42 9.76
C VAL A 178 -14.33 -10.15 8.94
N ILE A 179 -13.31 -9.36 9.27
CA ILE A 179 -13.05 -8.06 8.63
C ILE A 179 -11.90 -8.18 7.63
N GLY A 180 -12.11 -7.71 6.41
CA GLY A 180 -11.13 -7.72 5.32
C GLY A 180 -11.09 -9.04 4.56
N GLU A 181 -10.11 -9.16 3.68
CA GLU A 181 -9.85 -10.37 2.89
C GLU A 181 -8.43 -10.88 3.14
N PRO A 182 -8.16 -12.20 2.97
CA PRO A 182 -6.81 -12.73 3.05
C PRO A 182 -5.90 -12.06 2.02
N ARG A 183 -4.73 -11.64 2.45
CA ARG A 183 -3.78 -10.87 1.65
C ARG A 183 -2.34 -11.25 1.93
N VAL A 184 -1.46 -10.91 1.02
CA VAL A 184 -0.02 -11.19 1.10
C VAL A 184 0.77 -9.93 0.78
N ASN A 185 1.67 -9.52 1.67
CA ASN A 185 2.59 -8.42 1.41
C ASN A 185 3.69 -8.87 0.44
N VAL A 186 3.76 -8.22 -0.73
CA VAL A 186 4.65 -8.65 -1.82
C VAL A 186 6.12 -8.43 -1.48
N LEU A 187 6.47 -7.33 -0.81
CA LEU A 187 7.85 -7.05 -0.42
C LEU A 187 8.36 -8.12 0.56
N GLU A 188 7.59 -8.39 1.61
CA GLU A 188 7.96 -9.39 2.62
C GLU A 188 8.07 -10.80 2.01
N LEU A 189 7.12 -11.18 1.15
CA LEU A 189 7.15 -12.46 0.45
C LEU A 189 8.38 -12.58 -0.46
N ASN A 190 8.73 -11.53 -1.21
CA ASN A 190 9.90 -11.53 -2.10
C ASN A 190 11.21 -11.57 -1.32
N LEU A 191 11.30 -10.90 -0.18
CA LEU A 191 12.46 -10.97 0.73
C LEU A 191 12.61 -12.37 1.33
N ALA A 192 11.51 -13.01 1.70
CA ALA A 192 11.53 -14.40 2.18
C ALA A 192 11.94 -15.40 1.09
N LEU A 193 11.52 -15.18 -0.17
CA LEU A 193 12.01 -15.94 -1.32
C LEU A 193 13.53 -15.82 -1.48
N ASP A 194 14.09 -14.63 -1.32
CA ASP A 194 15.53 -14.40 -1.42
C ASP A 194 16.33 -15.06 -0.29
N ALA A 195 15.69 -15.33 0.85
CA ALA A 195 16.28 -16.05 1.96
C ALA A 195 16.27 -17.59 1.77
N LEU A 196 15.47 -18.11 0.84
CA LEU A 196 15.50 -19.53 0.47
C LEU A 196 16.78 -19.82 -0.33
N LYS A 197 17.66 -20.61 0.27
CA LYS A 197 18.85 -21.16 -0.40
C LYS A 197 18.51 -22.48 -1.09
#